data_e69c920c8dfbc2740d398b2e426b96b9
#
_entry.id   e69c920c8dfbc2740d398b2e426b96b9
#
_cell.length_a   1.000
_cell.length_b   1.000
_cell.length_c   1.000
_cell.angle_alpha   90.00
_cell.angle_beta   90.00
_cell.angle_gamma   90.00
#
_symmetry.space_group_name_H-M   'P 1'
#
loop_
_entity.id
_entity.type
_entity.pdbx_description
1 polymer ?
#
loop_
_entity_poly.entity_id
_entity_poly.type
_entity_poly.pdbx_seq_one_letter_code
_entity_poly.pdbx_strand_id
1 'polypeptide(L)'
;MHIGHACTFWTAYQRAIEHQGTLIFRNEDLDPQRSKAEFAKAMIDDLRWLGIVWQEGPDVGGPFAPYEQSQRRSFYLDAWRKLRDGGSIYPCTCSRKDLALAAAAPNENDDEPMYPGTCRTRISEAAQYESPAGVNWRFWVPDGETVSFDDAKQGTQHYIAGQDFGDFVVWRRDDVPAYQLAVAADDEAMQISEVVRGADLLKSTARQLLLIRALGYRTPAYYHCDLVRDEQGVRLAKRHDALSLRALREKGLSPGEVVAMCSRFAG
;
A
#
# COMPACT_ATOMS: atom_id res chain seq x y z
N MET A 1 3.57 -16.00 7.24
CA MET A 1 2.76 -14.77 7.41
C MET A 1 2.46 -14.55 8.88
N HIS A 2 2.39 -13.29 9.38
CA HIS A 2 2.01 -12.98 10.77
C HIS A 2 0.48 -12.95 10.90
N ILE A 3 -0.06 -13.32 12.10
CA ILE A 3 -1.52 -13.38 12.34
C ILE A 3 -2.25 -12.06 12.03
N GLY A 4 -1.66 -10.90 12.29
CA GLY A 4 -2.28 -9.61 11.97
C GLY A 4 -2.60 -9.44 10.49
N HIS A 5 -1.67 -9.86 9.60
CA HIS A 5 -1.93 -9.87 8.16
C HIS A 5 -2.99 -10.92 7.79
N ALA A 6 -2.94 -12.11 8.41
CA ALA A 6 -3.92 -13.16 8.16
C ALA A 6 -5.34 -12.69 8.49
N CYS A 7 -5.52 -11.95 9.60
CA CYS A 7 -6.81 -11.39 9.97
C CYS A 7 -7.31 -10.34 8.96
N THR A 8 -6.43 -9.49 8.48
CA THR A 8 -6.77 -8.51 7.42
C THR A 8 -7.22 -9.23 6.13
N PHE A 9 -6.47 -10.25 5.68
CA PHE A 9 -6.85 -11.02 4.50
C PHE A 9 -8.14 -11.82 4.70
N TRP A 10 -8.35 -12.35 5.91
CA TRP A 10 -9.61 -13.00 6.26
C TRP A 10 -10.80 -12.03 6.18
N THR A 11 -10.64 -10.81 6.70
CA THR A 11 -11.66 -9.76 6.58
C THR A 11 -11.95 -9.42 5.12
N ALA A 12 -10.92 -9.28 4.28
CA ALA A 12 -11.09 -9.03 2.85
C ALA A 12 -11.89 -10.16 2.17
N TYR A 13 -11.59 -11.41 2.52
CA TYR A 13 -12.31 -12.58 2.01
C TYR A 13 -13.77 -12.58 2.44
N GLN A 14 -14.06 -12.32 3.73
CA GLN A 14 -15.43 -12.25 4.24
C GLN A 14 -16.23 -11.15 3.54
N ARG A 15 -15.65 -9.95 3.37
CA ARG A 15 -16.31 -8.85 2.68
C ARG A 15 -16.59 -9.17 1.22
N ALA A 16 -15.66 -9.82 0.52
CA ALA A 16 -15.90 -10.28 -0.85
C ALA A 16 -17.07 -11.24 -0.93
N ILE A 17 -17.21 -12.17 0.01
CA ILE A 17 -18.34 -13.10 0.07
C ILE A 17 -19.66 -12.36 0.37
N GLU A 18 -19.67 -11.50 1.38
CA GLU A 18 -20.85 -10.74 1.81
C GLU A 18 -21.41 -9.87 0.69
N HIS A 19 -20.54 -9.28 -0.12
CA HIS A 19 -20.90 -8.45 -1.26
C HIS A 19 -21.02 -9.21 -2.58
N GLN A 20 -20.92 -10.55 -2.57
CA GLN A 20 -20.94 -11.39 -3.77
C GLN A 20 -19.92 -10.93 -4.84
N GLY A 21 -18.79 -10.42 -4.35
CA GLY A 21 -17.72 -9.85 -5.15
C GLY A 21 -16.65 -10.87 -5.52
N THR A 22 -15.68 -10.40 -6.31
CA THR A 22 -14.47 -11.14 -6.70
C THR A 22 -13.33 -10.73 -5.80
N LEU A 23 -12.71 -11.70 -5.10
CA LEU A 23 -11.47 -11.44 -4.35
C LEU A 23 -10.30 -11.56 -5.33
N ILE A 24 -9.52 -10.48 -5.42
CA ILE A 24 -8.30 -10.43 -6.24
C ILE A 24 -7.09 -10.51 -5.31
N PHE A 25 -6.20 -11.45 -5.57
CA PHE A 25 -4.90 -11.55 -4.92
C PHE A 25 -3.82 -10.95 -5.82
N ARG A 26 -3.15 -9.88 -5.34
CA ARG A 26 -2.03 -9.22 -6.03
C ARG A 26 -0.75 -9.43 -5.25
N ASN A 27 0.30 -9.89 -5.93
CA ASN A 27 1.63 -9.99 -5.35
C ASN A 27 2.39 -8.67 -5.52
N GLU A 28 2.67 -7.99 -4.41
CA GLU A 28 3.34 -6.67 -4.39
C GLU A 28 4.86 -6.85 -4.30
N ASP A 29 5.47 -7.35 -5.38
CA ASP A 29 6.86 -7.75 -5.49
C ASP A 29 7.77 -6.75 -6.22
N LEU A 30 7.49 -5.46 -6.12
CA LEU A 30 8.25 -4.38 -6.77
C LEU A 30 9.72 -4.30 -6.37
N ASP A 31 10.04 -4.63 -5.12
CA ASP A 31 11.41 -4.59 -4.63
C ASP A 31 12.05 -5.99 -4.70
N PRO A 32 12.89 -6.27 -5.73
CA PRO A 32 13.47 -7.59 -5.93
C PRO A 32 14.44 -8.02 -4.82
N GLN A 33 14.93 -7.07 -4.00
CA GLN A 33 15.80 -7.39 -2.87
C GLN A 33 15.01 -7.93 -1.67
N ARG A 34 13.74 -7.55 -1.55
CA ARG A 34 12.85 -7.92 -0.44
C ARG A 34 11.84 -9.01 -0.81
N SER A 35 11.49 -9.10 -2.10
CA SER A 35 10.44 -9.97 -2.61
C SER A 35 11.05 -11.18 -3.29
N LYS A 36 11.14 -12.30 -2.55
CA LYS A 36 11.60 -13.57 -3.08
C LYS A 36 10.41 -14.46 -3.43
N ALA A 37 10.50 -15.19 -4.54
CA ALA A 37 9.44 -16.10 -4.99
C ALA A 37 9.02 -17.14 -3.93
N GLU A 38 9.96 -17.59 -3.11
CA GLU A 38 9.70 -18.50 -1.99
C GLU A 38 8.77 -17.91 -0.93
N PHE A 39 8.85 -16.58 -0.69
CA PHE A 39 7.96 -15.90 0.27
C PHE A 39 6.55 -15.73 -0.31
N ALA A 40 6.43 -15.42 -1.59
CA ALA A 40 5.14 -15.35 -2.28
C ALA A 40 4.43 -16.70 -2.25
N LYS A 41 5.15 -17.80 -2.57
CA LYS A 41 4.62 -19.15 -2.49
C LYS A 41 4.17 -19.51 -1.07
N ALA A 42 5.02 -19.25 -0.07
CA ALA A 42 4.69 -19.52 1.33
C ALA A 42 3.46 -18.72 1.80
N MET A 43 3.28 -17.50 1.31
CA MET A 43 2.10 -16.69 1.59
C MET A 43 0.83 -17.29 0.97
N ILE A 44 0.89 -17.73 -0.28
CA ILE A 44 -0.21 -18.42 -0.96
C ILE A 44 -0.59 -19.70 -0.19
N ASP A 45 0.40 -20.52 0.20
CA ASP A 45 0.17 -21.75 0.95
C ASP A 45 -0.48 -21.47 2.32
N ASP A 46 -0.03 -20.42 3.02
CA ASP A 46 -0.59 -20.00 4.30
C ASP A 46 -2.05 -19.51 4.15
N LEU A 47 -2.36 -18.71 3.13
CA LEU A 47 -3.72 -18.21 2.88
C LEU A 47 -4.68 -19.34 2.50
N ARG A 48 -4.25 -20.26 1.65
CA ARG A 48 -5.04 -21.44 1.28
C ARG A 48 -5.29 -22.36 2.47
N TRP A 49 -4.28 -22.57 3.31
CA TRP A 49 -4.45 -23.32 4.54
C TRP A 49 -5.49 -22.68 5.47
N LEU A 50 -5.53 -21.33 5.54
CA LEU A 50 -6.53 -20.61 6.32
C LEU A 50 -7.95 -20.72 5.73
N GLY A 51 -8.11 -21.23 4.50
CA GLY A 51 -9.39 -21.38 3.81
C GLY A 51 -9.79 -20.18 2.96
N ILE A 52 -8.87 -19.25 2.72
CA ILE A 52 -9.12 -18.11 1.84
C ILE A 52 -9.02 -18.55 0.38
N VAL A 53 -10.08 -18.26 -0.38
CA VAL A 53 -10.18 -18.55 -1.82
C VAL A 53 -10.33 -17.23 -2.56
N TRP A 54 -9.47 -17.01 -3.56
CA TRP A 54 -9.56 -15.89 -4.48
C TRP A 54 -9.85 -16.39 -5.89
N GLN A 55 -10.56 -15.58 -6.67
CA GLN A 55 -10.97 -15.88 -8.04
C GLN A 55 -9.93 -15.41 -9.06
N GLU A 56 -9.13 -14.39 -8.69
CA GLU A 56 -8.11 -13.81 -9.56
C GLU A 56 -6.79 -13.65 -8.80
N GLY A 57 -5.68 -13.95 -9.46
CA GLY A 57 -4.36 -13.83 -8.83
C GLY A 57 -3.25 -14.50 -9.62
N PRO A 58 -1.99 -14.43 -9.15
CA PRO A 58 -0.82 -14.90 -9.88
C PRO A 58 -0.82 -16.40 -10.14
N ASP A 59 -1.52 -17.18 -9.34
CA ASP A 59 -1.57 -18.63 -9.39
C ASP A 59 -2.85 -19.21 -10.03
N VAL A 60 -3.87 -18.37 -10.20
CA VAL A 60 -5.17 -18.76 -10.82
C VAL A 60 -5.45 -18.00 -12.11
N GLY A 61 -4.71 -16.92 -12.38
CA GLY A 61 -4.94 -16.04 -13.52
C GLY A 61 -6.12 -15.11 -13.32
N GLY A 62 -6.66 -14.58 -14.42
CA GLY A 62 -7.81 -13.68 -14.46
C GLY A 62 -7.70 -12.64 -15.57
N PRO A 63 -8.73 -11.79 -15.76
CA PRO A 63 -8.81 -10.84 -16.89
C PRO A 63 -7.83 -9.68 -16.80
N PHE A 64 -7.27 -9.40 -15.59
CA PHE A 64 -6.37 -8.27 -15.35
C PHE A 64 -4.90 -8.69 -15.19
N ALA A 65 -4.55 -9.92 -15.57
CA ALA A 65 -3.17 -10.41 -15.51
C ALA A 65 -2.17 -9.46 -16.22
N PRO A 66 -0.90 -9.43 -15.79
CA PRO A 66 -0.30 -10.17 -14.66
C PRO A 66 -0.70 -9.59 -13.30
N TYR A 67 -0.69 -10.44 -12.25
CA TYR A 67 -1.01 -10.06 -10.86
C TYR A 67 0.23 -9.89 -9.98
N GLU A 68 1.42 -9.99 -10.56
CA GLU A 68 2.70 -9.63 -9.95
C GLU A 68 3.07 -8.20 -10.35
N GLN A 69 3.31 -7.34 -9.38
CA GLN A 69 3.65 -5.94 -9.65
C GLN A 69 4.95 -5.78 -10.46
N SER A 70 5.92 -6.66 -10.26
CA SER A 70 7.17 -6.68 -11.03
C SER A 70 6.97 -6.82 -12.54
N GLN A 71 5.84 -7.39 -12.99
CA GLN A 71 5.49 -7.59 -14.39
C GLN A 71 4.62 -6.46 -14.97
N ARG A 72 4.23 -5.45 -14.16
CA ARG A 72 3.25 -4.41 -14.53
C ARG A 72 3.88 -3.04 -14.81
N ARG A 73 5.18 -3.00 -15.05
CA ARG A 73 5.94 -1.76 -15.23
C ARG A 73 5.32 -0.79 -16.26
N SER A 74 4.72 -1.28 -17.35
CA SER A 74 4.08 -0.44 -18.37
C SER A 74 2.95 0.42 -17.81
N PHE A 75 2.10 -0.13 -16.95
CA PHE A 75 1.02 0.60 -16.27
C PHE A 75 1.56 1.74 -15.42
N TYR A 76 2.65 1.50 -14.69
CA TYR A 76 3.26 2.51 -13.83
C TYR A 76 3.98 3.60 -14.63
N LEU A 77 4.60 3.25 -15.77
CA LEU A 77 5.18 4.23 -16.69
C LEU A 77 4.12 5.13 -17.29
N ASP A 78 2.96 4.59 -17.65
CA ASP A 78 1.85 5.38 -18.19
C ASP A 78 1.27 6.33 -17.13
N ALA A 79 1.13 5.86 -15.89
CA ALA A 79 0.73 6.70 -14.77
C ALA A 79 1.76 7.80 -14.48
N TRP A 80 3.07 7.47 -14.49
CA TRP A 80 4.13 8.46 -14.33
C TRP A 80 4.12 9.52 -15.42
N ARG A 81 3.94 9.13 -16.70
CA ARG A 81 3.82 10.08 -17.82
C ARG A 81 2.64 11.03 -17.63
N LYS A 82 1.47 10.51 -17.30
CA LYS A 82 0.28 11.33 -17.02
C LYS A 82 0.52 12.35 -15.90
N LEU A 83 1.13 11.92 -14.78
CA LEU A 83 1.47 12.82 -13.67
C LEU A 83 2.51 13.87 -14.06
N ARG A 84 3.54 13.49 -14.83
CA ARG A 84 4.57 14.39 -15.35
C ARG A 84 3.95 15.45 -16.27
N ASP A 85 3.18 15.03 -17.24
CA ASP A 85 2.57 15.89 -18.26
C ASP A 85 1.48 16.78 -17.66
N GLY A 86 0.81 16.30 -16.61
CA GLY A 86 -0.15 17.06 -15.80
C GLY A 86 0.50 18.00 -14.78
N GLY A 87 1.84 18.05 -14.69
CA GLY A 87 2.55 18.93 -13.76
C GLY A 87 2.33 18.59 -12.28
N SER A 88 2.02 17.33 -11.97
CA SER A 88 1.74 16.89 -10.60
C SER A 88 2.96 16.29 -9.88
N ILE A 89 4.05 16.04 -10.61
CA ILE A 89 5.29 15.46 -10.08
C ILE A 89 6.52 16.23 -10.56
N TYR A 90 7.60 16.13 -9.79
CA TYR A 90 8.87 16.77 -10.11
C TYR A 90 10.06 15.87 -9.78
N PRO A 91 11.22 16.06 -10.49
CA PRO A 91 12.44 15.32 -10.23
C PRO A 91 13.11 15.82 -8.94
N CYS A 92 13.56 14.88 -8.09
CA CYS A 92 14.22 15.15 -6.82
C CYS A 92 15.56 14.41 -6.75
N THR A 93 16.63 15.17 -6.50
CA THR A 93 18.00 14.65 -6.38
C THR A 93 18.47 14.49 -4.92
N CYS A 94 17.64 14.86 -3.94
CA CYS A 94 17.97 14.76 -2.52
C CYS A 94 18.33 13.33 -2.13
N SER A 95 19.43 13.19 -1.40
CA SER A 95 19.82 11.93 -0.76
C SER A 95 19.03 11.70 0.55
N ARG A 96 19.08 10.47 1.09
CA ARG A 96 18.53 10.19 2.43
C ARG A 96 19.17 11.05 3.52
N LYS A 97 20.46 11.37 3.37
CA LYS A 97 21.19 12.23 4.32
C LYS A 97 20.66 13.66 4.28
N ASP A 98 20.40 14.20 3.07
CA ASP A 98 19.82 15.55 2.92
C ASP A 98 18.45 15.63 3.59
N LEU A 99 17.62 14.58 3.44
CA LEU A 99 16.30 14.49 4.06
C LEU A 99 16.40 14.40 5.60
N ALA A 100 17.32 13.59 6.12
CA ALA A 100 17.52 13.44 7.56
C ALA A 100 18.00 14.74 8.23
N LEU A 101 18.80 15.55 7.52
CA LEU A 101 19.29 16.85 8.01
C LEU A 101 18.18 17.92 7.99
N ALA A 102 17.20 17.80 7.09
CA ALA A 102 16.10 18.75 6.95
C ALA A 102 14.87 18.41 7.80
N ALA A 103 14.75 17.17 8.28
CA ALA A 103 13.63 16.71 9.09
C ALA A 103 13.77 17.23 10.53
N ALA A 104 13.01 18.25 10.88
CA ALA A 104 12.79 18.63 12.26
C ALA A 104 11.80 17.64 12.89
N ALA A 105 12.29 16.80 13.81
CA ALA A 105 11.60 15.77 14.60
C ALA A 105 10.82 14.69 13.79
N PRO A 106 11.06 13.41 14.05
CA PRO A 106 10.26 12.34 13.45
C PRO A 106 8.83 12.39 13.99
N ASN A 107 7.84 12.32 13.10
CA ASN A 107 6.47 12.03 13.50
C ASN A 107 6.41 10.60 14.04
N GLU A 108 5.98 10.42 15.27
CA GLU A 108 6.00 9.13 16.01
C GLU A 108 5.24 7.98 15.32
N ASN A 109 4.39 8.27 14.34
CA ASN A 109 3.51 7.31 13.69
C ASN A 109 3.67 7.18 12.17
N ASP A 110 4.67 7.81 11.56
CA ASP A 110 4.92 7.75 10.12
C ASP A 110 6.42 7.53 9.87
N ASP A 111 6.77 6.39 9.27
CA ASP A 111 8.16 6.03 8.94
C ASP A 111 8.77 6.93 7.85
N GLU A 112 7.96 7.77 7.18
CA GLU A 112 8.43 8.69 6.15
C GLU A 112 8.51 10.13 6.68
N PRO A 113 9.73 10.68 6.83
CA PRO A 113 9.91 12.06 7.29
C PRO A 113 9.31 13.06 6.31
N MET A 114 8.71 14.14 6.84
CA MET A 114 8.15 15.22 6.05
C MET A 114 9.22 15.81 5.12
N TYR A 115 8.94 15.80 3.82
CA TYR A 115 9.85 16.38 2.83
C TYR A 115 9.76 17.91 2.83
N PRO A 116 10.88 18.65 2.94
CA PRO A 116 10.87 20.12 3.07
C PRO A 116 10.59 20.88 1.76
N GLY A 117 10.29 20.19 0.65
CA GLY A 117 9.98 20.83 -0.63
C GLY A 117 11.19 21.35 -1.42
N THR A 118 12.43 21.02 -1.02
CA THR A 118 13.68 21.57 -1.58
C THR A 118 13.74 21.54 -3.11
N CYS A 119 13.21 20.49 -3.75
CA CYS A 119 13.24 20.34 -5.22
C CYS A 119 11.93 20.73 -5.92
N ARG A 120 10.95 21.31 -5.23
CA ARG A 120 9.65 21.70 -5.82
C ARG A 120 9.81 22.63 -7.03
N THR A 121 10.78 23.54 -6.98
CA THR A 121 11.06 24.50 -8.07
C THR A 121 11.45 23.79 -9.39
N ARG A 122 11.88 22.54 -9.33
CA ARG A 122 12.27 21.74 -10.50
C ARG A 122 11.09 21.16 -11.26
N ILE A 123 9.86 21.48 -10.90
CA ILE A 123 8.67 21.00 -11.62
C ILE A 123 8.69 21.43 -13.10
N SER A 124 9.24 22.60 -13.40
CA SER A 124 9.43 23.07 -14.79
C SER A 124 10.40 22.24 -15.62
N GLU A 125 11.28 21.47 -14.96
CA GLU A 125 12.22 20.56 -15.62
C GLU A 125 11.57 19.20 -15.96
N ALA A 126 10.43 18.87 -15.37
CA ALA A 126 9.80 17.56 -15.47
C ALA A 126 9.59 17.09 -16.91
N ALA A 127 9.17 18.00 -17.80
CA ALA A 127 8.91 17.72 -19.21
C ALA A 127 10.17 17.34 -20.01
N GLN A 128 11.38 17.62 -19.49
CA GLN A 128 12.65 17.28 -20.16
C GLN A 128 13.04 15.80 -19.99
N TYR A 129 12.37 15.09 -19.08
CA TYR A 129 12.67 13.69 -18.80
C TYR A 129 11.77 12.77 -19.62
N GLU A 130 12.37 11.93 -20.44
CA GLU A 130 11.67 10.89 -21.21
C GLU A 130 11.45 9.60 -20.39
N SER A 131 12.24 9.42 -19.33
CA SER A 131 12.23 8.25 -18.45
C SER A 131 12.29 8.67 -16.97
N PRO A 132 11.67 7.93 -16.06
CA PRO A 132 11.75 8.22 -14.63
C PRO A 132 13.09 7.84 -13.98
N ALA A 133 13.94 7.07 -14.68
CA ALA A 133 15.18 6.52 -14.13
C ALA A 133 16.21 7.60 -13.74
N GLY A 134 17.03 7.29 -12.72
CA GLY A 134 18.19 8.12 -12.34
C GLY A 134 17.91 9.21 -11.30
N VAL A 135 16.66 9.60 -11.10
CA VAL A 135 16.23 10.55 -10.06
C VAL A 135 15.04 9.99 -9.29
N ASN A 136 14.80 10.50 -8.08
CA ASN A 136 13.51 10.25 -7.44
C ASN A 136 12.46 11.19 -8.03
N TRP A 137 11.23 10.71 -8.16
CA TRP A 137 10.08 11.55 -8.51
C TRP A 137 9.18 11.71 -7.31
N ARG A 138 8.81 12.96 -7.02
CA ARG A 138 7.90 13.27 -5.92
C ARG A 138 6.60 13.86 -6.44
N PHE A 139 5.50 13.47 -5.82
CA PHE A 139 4.21 14.10 -6.01
C PHE A 139 4.20 15.44 -5.28
N TRP A 140 3.75 16.49 -5.95
CA TRP A 140 3.53 17.81 -5.35
C TRP A 140 2.24 17.78 -4.55
N VAL A 141 2.38 17.80 -3.24
CA VAL A 141 1.25 17.83 -2.31
C VAL A 141 0.74 19.27 -2.20
N PRO A 142 -0.58 19.52 -2.36
CA PRO A 142 -1.16 20.85 -2.27
C PRO A 142 -1.29 21.29 -0.80
N ASP A 143 -0.32 22.06 -0.32
CA ASP A 143 -0.24 22.48 1.08
C ASP A 143 -1.53 23.16 1.57
N GLY A 144 -2.03 22.77 2.74
CA GLY A 144 -3.24 23.30 3.37
C GLY A 144 -4.56 22.68 2.88
N GLU A 145 -4.54 21.82 1.87
CA GLU A 145 -5.74 21.12 1.43
C GLU A 145 -6.10 20.01 2.42
N THR A 146 -7.38 19.94 2.80
CA THR A 146 -7.90 18.82 3.59
C THR A 146 -8.32 17.68 2.66
N VAL A 147 -7.64 16.54 2.77
CA VAL A 147 -7.99 15.30 2.09
C VAL A 147 -8.87 14.48 3.01
N SER A 148 -10.13 14.28 2.62
CA SER A 148 -11.11 13.54 3.42
C SER A 148 -11.62 12.33 2.66
N PHE A 149 -11.91 11.25 3.39
CA PHE A 149 -12.57 10.05 2.87
C PHE A 149 -13.32 9.32 3.97
N ASP A 150 -14.35 8.59 3.58
CA ASP A 150 -15.10 7.73 4.49
C ASP A 150 -14.51 6.32 4.43
N ASP A 151 -14.19 5.80 5.60
CA ASP A 151 -13.75 4.43 5.79
C ASP A 151 -14.84 3.62 6.48
N ALA A 152 -15.16 2.46 5.95
CA ALA A 152 -16.29 1.67 6.42
C ALA A 152 -16.11 1.12 7.86
N LYS A 153 -14.86 1.05 8.37
CA LYS A 153 -14.58 0.61 9.76
C LYS A 153 -14.15 1.79 10.64
N GLN A 154 -13.29 2.68 10.12
CA GLN A 154 -12.64 3.74 10.90
C GLN A 154 -13.44 5.07 10.88
N GLY A 155 -14.56 5.13 10.12
CA GLY A 155 -15.34 6.35 9.95
C GLY A 155 -14.64 7.39 9.06
N THR A 156 -15.14 8.61 9.06
CA THR A 156 -14.61 9.70 8.25
C THR A 156 -13.21 10.09 8.72
N GLN A 157 -12.27 10.10 7.78
CA GLN A 157 -10.87 10.46 7.99
C GLN A 157 -10.57 11.81 7.36
N HIS A 158 -9.71 12.59 8.02
CA HIS A 158 -9.28 13.91 7.56
C HIS A 158 -7.78 14.04 7.73
N TYR A 159 -7.07 14.45 6.67
CA TYR A 159 -5.65 14.72 6.68
C TYR A 159 -5.37 16.06 6.02
N ILE A 160 -4.55 16.89 6.64
CA ILE A 160 -4.16 18.20 6.08
C ILE A 160 -2.85 18.04 5.32
N ALA A 161 -2.90 18.20 4.00
CA ALA A 161 -1.75 18.15 3.11
C ALA A 161 -0.74 19.23 3.50
N GLY A 162 0.54 18.90 3.53
CA GLY A 162 1.61 19.78 4.02
C GLY A 162 1.77 19.81 5.55
N GLN A 163 0.83 19.23 6.32
CA GLN A 163 0.92 19.14 7.79
C GLN A 163 0.99 17.67 8.25
N ASP A 164 0.04 16.83 7.84
CA ASP A 164 0.00 15.43 8.20
C ASP A 164 0.90 14.57 7.32
N PHE A 165 1.12 14.98 6.08
CA PHE A 165 2.07 14.39 5.14
C PHE A 165 2.52 15.41 4.10
N GLY A 166 3.77 15.29 3.64
CA GLY A 166 4.37 16.14 2.62
C GLY A 166 4.53 15.43 1.27
N ASP A 167 5.32 16.05 0.37
CA ASP A 167 5.62 15.47 -0.94
C ASP A 167 6.25 14.10 -0.79
N PHE A 168 5.63 13.11 -1.36
CA PHE A 168 6.04 11.70 -1.25
C PHE A 168 6.60 11.17 -2.57
N VAL A 169 7.43 10.12 -2.47
CA VAL A 169 8.05 9.51 -3.63
C VAL A 169 7.02 8.68 -4.40
N VAL A 170 6.96 8.89 -5.72
CA VAL A 170 6.14 8.09 -6.65
C VAL A 170 6.99 7.19 -7.55
N TRP A 171 8.28 7.56 -7.75
CA TRP A 171 9.25 6.74 -8.48
C TRP A 171 10.63 6.91 -7.87
N ARG A 172 11.33 5.82 -7.64
CA ARG A 172 12.65 5.80 -7.03
C ARG A 172 13.73 5.96 -8.10
N ARG A 173 14.87 6.54 -7.72
CA ARG A 173 16.03 6.75 -8.61
C ARG A 173 16.64 5.44 -9.16
N ASP A 174 16.46 4.33 -8.46
CA ASP A 174 16.87 2.99 -8.86
C ASP A 174 15.87 2.31 -9.81
N ASP A 175 15.03 3.13 -10.43
CA ASP A 175 14.07 2.76 -11.47
C ASP A 175 12.95 1.80 -11.03
N VAL A 176 12.53 1.94 -9.78
CA VAL A 176 11.41 1.20 -9.21
C VAL A 176 10.26 2.16 -8.90
N PRO A 177 9.02 1.89 -9.35
CA PRO A 177 7.85 2.65 -8.92
C PRO A 177 7.67 2.53 -7.41
N ALA A 178 7.25 3.62 -6.77
CA ALA A 178 6.97 3.60 -5.33
C ALA A 178 5.58 3.00 -5.06
N TYR A 179 5.42 2.44 -3.85
CA TYR A 179 4.19 1.81 -3.39
C TYR A 179 2.93 2.62 -3.69
N GLN A 180 2.93 3.92 -3.38
CA GLN A 180 1.75 4.77 -3.53
C GLN A 180 1.26 4.85 -4.99
N LEU A 181 2.18 4.97 -5.95
CA LEU A 181 1.84 5.00 -7.37
C LEU A 181 1.40 3.63 -7.87
N ALA A 182 2.14 2.58 -7.50
CA ALA A 182 1.87 1.23 -8.00
C ALA A 182 0.50 0.74 -7.56
N VAL A 183 0.14 0.92 -6.29
CA VAL A 183 -1.17 0.51 -5.77
C VAL A 183 -2.29 1.29 -6.46
N ALA A 184 -2.18 2.63 -6.59
CA ALA A 184 -3.22 3.43 -7.24
C ALA A 184 -3.41 3.04 -8.72
N ALA A 185 -2.31 2.76 -9.45
CA ALA A 185 -2.39 2.34 -10.84
C ALA A 185 -2.96 0.92 -11.01
N ASP A 186 -2.62 0.02 -10.11
CA ASP A 186 -3.13 -1.35 -10.12
C ASP A 186 -4.61 -1.42 -9.74
N ASP A 187 -5.02 -0.66 -8.74
CA ASP A 187 -6.42 -0.62 -8.29
C ASP A 187 -7.34 -0.13 -9.41
N GLU A 188 -6.92 0.89 -10.17
CA GLU A 188 -7.65 1.32 -11.37
C GLU A 188 -7.64 0.25 -12.46
N ALA A 189 -6.46 -0.29 -12.81
CA ALA A 189 -6.32 -1.25 -13.91
C ALA A 189 -7.04 -2.58 -13.63
N MET A 190 -7.12 -3.00 -12.37
CA MET A 190 -7.83 -4.19 -11.91
C MET A 190 -9.29 -3.91 -11.53
N GLN A 191 -9.76 -2.66 -11.70
CA GLN A 191 -11.13 -2.23 -11.39
C GLN A 191 -11.54 -2.53 -9.93
N ILE A 192 -10.62 -2.33 -9.00
CA ILE A 192 -10.87 -2.55 -7.58
C ILE A 192 -11.99 -1.63 -7.09
N SER A 193 -13.04 -2.21 -6.55
CA SER A 193 -14.18 -1.48 -5.99
C SER A 193 -14.03 -1.17 -4.51
N GLU A 194 -13.32 -2.03 -3.76
CA GLU A 194 -13.04 -1.85 -2.34
C GLU A 194 -11.63 -2.34 -1.99
N VAL A 195 -10.92 -1.54 -1.20
CA VAL A 195 -9.60 -1.86 -0.66
C VAL A 195 -9.74 -2.20 0.83
N VAL A 196 -9.33 -3.43 1.20
CA VAL A 196 -9.31 -3.89 2.60
C VAL A 196 -7.87 -4.07 3.06
N ARG A 197 -7.45 -3.31 4.08
CA ARG A 197 -6.05 -3.34 4.58
C ARG A 197 -5.94 -2.90 6.03
N GLY A 198 -4.76 -2.86 6.61
CA GLY A 198 -4.55 -2.44 8.00
C GLY A 198 -4.68 -0.92 8.20
N ALA A 199 -5.12 -0.50 9.39
CA ALA A 199 -5.30 0.92 9.76
C ALA A 199 -3.99 1.72 9.80
N ASP A 200 -2.83 1.07 9.80
CA ASP A 200 -1.53 1.72 9.62
C ASP A 200 -1.35 2.36 8.23
N LEU A 201 -2.23 2.05 7.29
CA LEU A 201 -2.23 2.60 5.93
C LEU A 201 -3.26 3.73 5.70
N LEU A 202 -3.95 4.20 6.74
CA LEU A 202 -4.93 5.31 6.63
C LEU A 202 -4.31 6.57 6.00
N LYS A 203 -3.13 6.99 6.46
CA LYS A 203 -2.41 8.13 5.89
C LYS A 203 -1.96 7.87 4.44
N SER A 204 -1.62 6.62 4.10
CA SER A 204 -1.32 6.23 2.71
C SER A 204 -2.53 6.38 1.80
N THR A 205 -3.74 6.16 2.33
CA THR A 205 -5.00 6.41 1.59
C THR A 205 -5.10 7.86 1.17
N ALA A 206 -4.83 8.82 2.05
CA ALA A 206 -4.86 10.24 1.70
C ALA A 206 -3.86 10.57 0.59
N ARG A 207 -2.64 10.02 0.62
CA ARG A 207 -1.64 10.17 -0.46
C ARG A 207 -2.13 9.56 -1.78
N GLN A 208 -2.72 8.36 -1.73
CA GLN A 208 -3.25 7.67 -2.91
C GLN A 208 -4.45 8.41 -3.51
N LEU A 209 -5.32 9.02 -2.70
CA LEU A 209 -6.43 9.83 -3.18
C LEU A 209 -5.96 11.06 -3.99
N LEU A 210 -4.85 11.69 -3.59
CA LEU A 210 -4.24 12.75 -4.39
C LEU A 210 -3.75 12.24 -5.75
N LEU A 211 -3.13 11.05 -5.80
CA LEU A 211 -2.71 10.41 -7.05
C LEU A 211 -3.90 10.03 -7.92
N ILE A 212 -4.91 9.38 -7.34
CA ILE A 212 -6.15 8.95 -8.01
C ILE A 212 -6.80 10.16 -8.68
N ARG A 213 -6.92 11.28 -7.96
CA ARG A 213 -7.47 12.53 -8.47
C ARG A 213 -6.64 13.11 -9.62
N ALA A 214 -5.32 13.19 -9.45
CA ALA A 214 -4.42 13.72 -10.47
C ALA A 214 -4.37 12.86 -11.75
N LEU A 215 -4.59 11.55 -11.61
CA LEU A 215 -4.63 10.60 -12.73
C LEU A 215 -6.03 10.48 -13.37
N GLY A 216 -7.06 11.04 -12.74
CA GLY A 216 -8.45 10.88 -13.17
C GLY A 216 -8.99 9.46 -13.02
N TYR A 217 -8.48 8.72 -12.02
CA TYR A 217 -8.88 7.35 -11.72
C TYR A 217 -10.13 7.30 -10.83
N ARG A 218 -10.78 6.15 -10.80
CA ARG A 218 -11.92 5.92 -9.91
C ARG A 218 -11.44 5.69 -8.49
N THR A 219 -12.06 6.35 -7.53
CA THR A 219 -11.80 6.12 -6.10
C THR A 219 -12.52 4.85 -5.64
N PRO A 220 -11.81 3.84 -5.10
CA PRO A 220 -12.44 2.69 -4.47
C PRO A 220 -13.03 3.05 -3.11
N ALA A 221 -13.91 2.21 -2.57
CA ALA A 221 -14.27 2.23 -1.16
C ALA A 221 -13.10 1.71 -0.30
N TYR A 222 -13.08 2.09 0.99
CA TYR A 222 -12.00 1.69 1.90
C TYR A 222 -12.56 1.03 3.15
N TYR A 223 -11.86 0.00 3.61
CA TYR A 223 -12.08 -0.66 4.88
C TYR A 223 -10.72 -0.93 5.55
N HIS A 224 -10.39 -0.16 6.57
CA HIS A 224 -9.13 -0.33 7.31
C HIS A 224 -9.38 -1.14 8.59
N CYS A 225 -8.87 -2.37 8.60
CA CYS A 225 -8.93 -3.27 9.75
C CYS A 225 -8.12 -2.71 10.92
N ASP A 226 -8.62 -2.90 12.14
CA ASP A 226 -7.87 -2.57 13.34
C ASP A 226 -6.55 -3.35 13.40
N LEU A 227 -5.53 -2.73 13.97
CA LEU A 227 -4.24 -3.39 14.15
C LEU A 227 -4.33 -4.36 15.34
N VAL A 228 -3.88 -5.59 15.10
CA VAL A 228 -3.83 -6.60 16.16
C VAL A 228 -2.81 -6.17 17.23
N ARG A 229 -3.27 -6.09 18.48
CA ARG A 229 -2.49 -5.69 19.65
C ARG A 229 -2.44 -6.84 20.67
N ASP A 230 -1.40 -6.83 21.49
CA ASP A 230 -1.31 -7.74 22.64
C ASP A 230 -2.19 -7.24 23.81
N GLU A 231 -2.20 -8.00 24.92
CA GLU A 231 -2.95 -7.66 26.12
C GLU A 231 -2.48 -6.35 26.79
N GLN A 232 -1.28 -5.89 26.48
CA GLN A 232 -0.70 -4.63 26.92
C GLN A 232 -0.99 -3.47 25.95
N GLY A 233 -1.76 -3.72 24.88
CA GLY A 233 -2.09 -2.72 23.85
C GLY A 233 -0.97 -2.42 22.87
N VAL A 234 0.14 -3.16 22.92
CA VAL A 234 1.26 -3.01 22.00
C VAL A 234 0.94 -3.73 20.68
N ARG A 235 1.20 -3.06 19.54
CA ARG A 235 1.02 -3.66 18.22
C ARG A 235 1.83 -4.96 18.13
N LEU A 236 1.17 -6.05 17.76
CA LEU A 236 1.82 -7.30 17.43
C LEU A 236 2.62 -7.11 16.12
N ALA A 237 3.85 -6.61 16.26
CA ALA A 237 4.76 -6.37 15.16
C ALA A 237 5.54 -7.65 14.82
N LYS A 238 6.27 -7.63 13.69
CA LYS A 238 7.13 -8.70 13.14
C LYS A 238 8.10 -9.37 14.12
N ARG A 239 8.25 -8.86 15.34
CA ARG A 239 9.17 -9.39 16.37
C ARG A 239 8.64 -10.62 17.11
N HIS A 240 7.39 -11.02 16.91
CA HIS A 240 6.79 -12.17 17.57
C HIS A 240 6.62 -13.31 16.56
N ASP A 241 7.72 -13.94 16.13
CA ASP A 241 7.72 -15.13 15.24
C ASP A 241 6.76 -16.23 15.73
N ALA A 242 6.52 -16.28 17.05
CA ALA A 242 5.59 -17.21 17.69
C ALA A 242 4.12 -17.07 17.24
N LEU A 243 3.75 -15.95 16.61
CA LEU A 243 2.40 -15.66 16.07
C LEU A 243 2.38 -15.66 14.54
N SER A 244 3.37 -16.26 13.89
CA SER A 244 3.28 -16.56 12.46
C SER A 244 2.29 -17.71 12.24
N LEU A 245 1.57 -17.71 11.09
CA LEU A 245 0.66 -18.82 10.76
C LEU A 245 1.39 -20.17 10.77
N ARG A 246 2.64 -20.22 10.31
CA ARG A 246 3.45 -21.42 10.35
C ARG A 246 3.67 -21.92 11.79
N ALA A 247 4.05 -21.03 12.71
CA ALA A 247 4.26 -21.40 14.10
C ALA A 247 2.96 -21.84 14.79
N LEU A 248 1.83 -21.20 14.48
CA LEU A 248 0.53 -21.63 14.98
C LEU A 248 0.13 -23.00 14.46
N ARG A 249 0.36 -23.27 13.18
CA ARG A 249 0.13 -24.57 12.54
C ARG A 249 1.05 -25.66 13.12
N GLU A 250 2.31 -25.36 13.37
CA GLU A 250 3.26 -26.28 14.02
C GLU A 250 2.86 -26.61 15.46
N LYS A 251 2.18 -25.69 16.15
CA LYS A 251 1.57 -25.92 17.47
C LYS A 251 0.26 -26.72 17.41
N GLY A 252 -0.18 -27.12 16.21
CA GLY A 252 -1.38 -27.94 16.01
C GLY A 252 -2.69 -27.16 15.93
N LEU A 253 -2.66 -25.82 15.83
CA LEU A 253 -3.88 -25.06 15.66
C LEU A 253 -4.51 -25.35 14.29
N SER A 254 -5.84 -25.51 14.29
CA SER A 254 -6.64 -25.62 13.07
C SER A 254 -6.90 -24.23 12.45
N PRO A 255 -7.21 -24.16 11.13
CA PRO A 255 -7.65 -22.93 10.50
C PRO A 255 -8.80 -22.23 11.23
N GLY A 256 -9.79 -23.00 11.69
CA GLY A 256 -10.94 -22.45 12.44
C GLY A 256 -10.57 -21.77 13.74
N GLU A 257 -9.60 -22.31 14.49
CA GLU A 257 -9.09 -21.69 15.72
C GLU A 257 -8.36 -20.38 15.41
N VAL A 258 -7.59 -20.32 14.34
CA VAL A 258 -6.90 -19.09 13.91
C VAL A 258 -7.91 -18.04 13.45
N VAL A 259 -8.94 -18.43 12.71
CA VAL A 259 -10.04 -17.54 12.31
C VAL A 259 -10.79 -17.00 13.54
N ALA A 260 -11.06 -17.85 14.54
CA ALA A 260 -11.67 -17.42 15.79
C ALA A 260 -10.79 -16.42 16.59
N MET A 261 -9.46 -16.54 16.47
CA MET A 261 -8.56 -15.50 17.01
C MET A 261 -8.72 -14.17 16.26
N CYS A 262 -8.81 -14.20 14.93
CA CYS A 262 -9.01 -12.99 14.12
C CYS A 262 -10.32 -12.27 14.50
N SER A 263 -11.41 -12.99 14.73
CA SER A 263 -12.69 -12.40 15.16
C SER A 263 -12.59 -11.70 16.52
N ARG A 264 -11.75 -12.20 17.44
CA ARG A 264 -11.50 -11.56 18.74
C ARG A 264 -10.65 -10.28 18.63
N PHE A 265 -9.82 -10.17 17.62
CA PHE A 265 -9.00 -8.98 17.37
C PHE A 265 -9.73 -7.90 16.54
N ALA A 266 -10.86 -8.25 15.91
CA ALA A 266 -11.66 -7.34 15.07
C ALA A 266 -12.77 -6.61 15.84
N GLY A 267 -13.02 -6.99 17.10
CA GLY A 267 -13.96 -6.35 18.04
C GLY A 267 -13.26 -5.31 18.87
#